data_49272e8875af4f4a329260f5f8d1a03e
#
_entry.id   49272e8875af4f4a329260f5f8d1a03e
#
_cell.length_a   1.000
_cell.length_b   1.000
_cell.length_c   1.000
_cell.angle_alpha   90.00
_cell.angle_beta   90.00
_cell.angle_gamma   90.00
#
_symmetry.space_group_name_H-M   'P 1'
#
loop_
_entity.id
_entity.type
_entity.pdbx_description
1 polymer ?
#
loop_
_entity_poly.entity_id
_entity_poly.type
_entity_poly.pdbx_seq_one_letter_code
_entity_poly.pdbx_strand_id
1 'polypeptide(L)'
;MKTLFERYKKLNINGSLICLEQVEDIYSYFCYPTNAKAIGFEGSIMYCFIEPYGDMVFACNPDTCADVFVYPLAKTFEDFMGLILACGSTNPIEQIVWMNKEQFAKHLQGEEAVRTEEQRAVLNHLEKKLGISPLDNPYDYVKELQSHFDNSGIEYSDEYYD
;
A
#
# COMPACT_ATOMS: atom_id res chain seq x y z
N MET A 1 -18.41 16.78 1.86
CA MET A 1 -17.64 16.25 0.71
C MET A 1 -16.95 14.95 1.11
N LYS A 2 -17.02 13.95 0.24
CA LYS A 2 -16.39 12.66 0.51
C LYS A 2 -14.91 12.68 0.11
N THR A 3 -14.06 12.11 0.97
CA THR A 3 -12.65 11.93 0.64
C THR A 3 -12.50 10.88 -0.46
N LEU A 4 -11.35 10.83 -1.10
CA LEU A 4 -11.06 9.82 -2.12
C LEU A 4 -11.14 8.41 -1.52
N PHE A 5 -10.67 8.23 -0.28
CA PHE A 5 -10.75 6.95 0.41
C PHE A 5 -12.20 6.53 0.64
N GLU A 6 -13.08 7.44 1.04
CA GLU A 6 -14.51 7.14 1.20
C GLU A 6 -15.16 6.76 -0.13
N ARG A 7 -14.79 7.44 -1.20
CA ARG A 7 -15.26 7.10 -2.56
C ARG A 7 -14.77 5.73 -2.97
N TYR A 8 -13.51 5.41 -2.69
CA TYR A 8 -12.92 4.10 -2.97
C TYR A 8 -13.70 2.98 -2.26
N LYS A 9 -13.97 3.14 -0.97
CA LYS A 9 -14.69 2.12 -0.18
C LYS A 9 -16.08 1.83 -0.75
N LYS A 10 -16.74 2.83 -1.31
CA LYS A 10 -18.09 2.68 -1.86
C LYS A 10 -18.13 1.89 -3.18
N LEU A 11 -17.01 1.73 -3.84
CA LEU A 11 -16.97 0.99 -5.10
C LEU A 11 -17.17 -0.52 -4.92
N ASN A 12 -16.94 -1.04 -3.70
CA ASN A 12 -17.11 -2.47 -3.38
C ASN A 12 -16.40 -3.40 -4.36
N ILE A 13 -15.16 -3.07 -4.71
CA ILE A 13 -14.37 -3.92 -5.62
C ILE A 13 -13.90 -5.17 -4.89
N ASN A 14 -13.54 -6.20 -5.69
CA ASN A 14 -12.86 -7.37 -5.13
C ASN A 14 -11.39 -7.02 -4.87
N GLY A 15 -11.09 -6.67 -3.63
CA GLY A 15 -9.75 -6.22 -3.22
C GLY A 15 -8.67 -7.27 -3.41
N SER A 16 -9.02 -8.57 -3.44
CA SER A 16 -8.03 -9.62 -3.66
C SER A 16 -7.30 -9.48 -5.00
N LEU A 17 -7.97 -8.88 -5.99
CA LEU A 17 -7.39 -8.71 -7.33
C LEU A 17 -6.29 -7.65 -7.37
N ILE A 18 -6.23 -6.77 -6.36
CA ILE A 18 -5.17 -5.76 -6.23
C ILE A 18 -4.38 -5.90 -4.93
N CYS A 19 -4.50 -7.06 -4.26
CA CYS A 19 -3.82 -7.37 -3.00
C CYS A 19 -4.14 -6.36 -1.89
N LEU A 20 -5.42 -5.94 -1.82
CA LEU A 20 -5.88 -4.96 -0.83
C LEU A 20 -7.25 -5.42 -0.32
N GLU A 21 -7.25 -6.51 0.46
CA GLU A 21 -8.48 -7.12 0.93
C GLU A 21 -9.03 -6.44 2.18
N GLN A 22 -10.35 -6.40 2.29
CA GLN A 22 -11.02 -6.00 3.53
C GLN A 22 -11.11 -7.20 4.45
N VAL A 23 -10.76 -7.01 5.72
CA VAL A 23 -10.78 -8.08 6.73
C VAL A 23 -11.60 -7.59 7.91
N GLU A 24 -12.60 -8.38 8.34
CA GLU A 24 -13.48 -8.00 9.45
C GLU A 24 -12.80 -8.23 10.81
N ASP A 25 -12.19 -9.41 10.98
CA ASP A 25 -11.50 -9.76 12.23
C ASP A 25 -10.01 -9.55 12.06
N ILE A 26 -9.53 -8.37 12.47
CA ILE A 26 -8.13 -8.00 12.31
C ILE A 26 -7.30 -8.63 13.43
N TYR A 27 -6.31 -9.46 13.04
CA TYR A 27 -5.28 -9.90 13.99
C TYR A 27 -4.25 -8.79 14.12
N SER A 28 -3.99 -8.36 15.35
CA SER A 28 -3.05 -7.27 15.60
C SER A 28 -1.64 -7.81 15.81
N TYR A 29 -0.82 -7.77 14.76
CA TYR A 29 0.58 -8.17 14.87
C TYR A 29 1.39 -7.16 15.68
N PHE A 30 2.51 -7.61 16.25
CA PHE A 30 3.32 -6.80 17.16
C PHE A 30 3.75 -5.45 16.59
N CYS A 31 3.96 -5.36 15.28
CA CYS A 31 4.45 -4.16 14.62
C CYS A 31 3.34 -3.21 14.15
N TYR A 32 2.07 -3.59 14.32
CA TYR A 32 0.97 -2.71 13.92
C TYR A 32 0.90 -1.51 14.88
N PRO A 33 1.00 -0.28 14.37
CA PRO A 33 0.93 0.89 15.25
C PRO A 33 -0.44 1.01 15.92
N THR A 34 -0.45 1.53 17.14
CA THR A 34 -1.69 1.76 17.89
C THR A 34 -2.48 2.94 17.32
N ASN A 35 -1.80 3.86 16.60
CA ASN A 35 -2.44 5.02 15.98
C ASN A 35 -2.70 4.82 14.49
N ALA A 36 -2.78 3.58 14.03
CA ALA A 36 -3.05 3.25 12.63
C ALA A 36 -4.53 3.04 12.36
N LYS A 37 -4.96 3.37 11.15
CA LYS A 37 -6.30 3.08 10.62
C LYS A 37 -6.14 2.27 9.35
N ALA A 38 -6.65 1.04 9.36
CA ALA A 38 -6.48 0.11 8.24
C ALA A 38 -7.21 0.57 6.98
N ILE A 39 -6.53 0.41 5.84
CA ILE A 39 -7.10 0.59 4.50
C ILE A 39 -7.45 -0.78 3.93
N GLY A 40 -6.57 -1.75 4.07
CA GLY A 40 -6.75 -3.10 3.59
C GLY A 40 -5.53 -3.95 3.92
N PHE A 41 -5.58 -5.23 3.51
CA PHE A 41 -4.58 -6.21 3.90
C PHE A 41 -4.15 -7.08 2.73
N GLU A 42 -2.91 -7.52 2.78
CA GLU A 42 -2.39 -8.61 1.95
C GLU A 42 -1.75 -9.61 2.91
N GLY A 43 -2.48 -10.67 3.27
CA GLY A 43 -2.02 -11.59 4.31
C GLY A 43 -1.78 -10.85 5.64
N SER A 44 -0.57 -10.98 6.18
CA SER A 44 -0.18 -10.31 7.43
C SER A 44 0.21 -8.83 7.23
N ILE A 45 0.29 -8.37 6.00
CA ILE A 45 0.64 -6.98 5.69
C ILE A 45 -0.60 -6.11 5.83
N MET A 46 -0.51 -5.07 6.67
CA MET A 46 -1.56 -4.07 6.79
C MET A 46 -1.16 -2.81 6.03
N TYR A 47 -2.04 -2.35 5.13
CA TYR A 47 -1.90 -1.04 4.50
C TYR A 47 -2.79 -0.08 5.28
N CYS A 48 -2.24 1.07 5.69
CA CYS A 48 -2.94 1.92 6.66
C CYS A 48 -2.55 3.38 6.56
N PHE A 49 -3.40 4.21 7.17
CA PHE A 49 -3.04 5.58 7.56
C PHE A 49 -2.51 5.53 8.98
N ILE A 50 -1.63 6.44 9.35
CA ILE A 50 -1.11 6.57 10.72
C ILE A 50 -1.22 8.03 11.15
N GLU A 51 -1.94 8.28 12.22
CA GLU A 51 -1.95 9.60 12.84
C GLU A 51 -0.55 9.89 13.37
N PRO A 52 0.06 11.04 13.19
CA PRO A 52 -0.41 12.32 12.65
C PRO A 52 -0.04 12.59 11.18
N TYR A 53 0.21 11.55 10.39
CA TYR A 53 0.70 11.73 9.02
C TYR A 53 -0.41 11.98 7.98
N GLY A 54 -1.66 12.16 8.41
CA GLY A 54 -2.77 12.47 7.53
C GLY A 54 -3.13 11.28 6.63
N ASP A 55 -3.22 11.51 5.33
CA ASP A 55 -3.58 10.44 4.39
C ASP A 55 -2.37 9.77 3.71
N MET A 56 -1.17 9.95 4.29
CA MET A 56 0.00 9.18 3.88
C MET A 56 -0.26 7.69 4.13
N VAL A 57 0.09 6.85 3.15
CA VAL A 57 -0.19 5.41 3.21
C VAL A 57 1.07 4.65 3.58
N PHE A 58 0.93 3.72 4.53
CA PHE A 58 2.02 2.90 5.06
C PHE A 58 1.75 1.42 4.83
N ALA A 59 2.82 0.65 4.78
CA ALA A 59 2.76 -0.81 4.91
C ALA A 59 3.31 -1.19 6.28
N CYS A 60 2.64 -2.13 6.95
CA CYS A 60 3.10 -2.74 8.20
C CYS A 60 3.24 -4.22 7.93
N ASN A 61 4.48 -4.72 7.88
CA ASN A 61 4.75 -6.10 7.47
C ASN A 61 5.60 -6.82 8.52
N PRO A 62 5.00 -7.74 9.31
CA PRO A 62 5.75 -8.47 10.34
C PRO A 62 6.80 -9.44 9.76
N ASP A 63 6.67 -9.80 8.48
CA ASP A 63 7.55 -10.75 7.79
C ASP A 63 8.45 -10.09 6.74
N THR A 64 8.68 -8.79 6.86
CA THR A 64 9.44 -8.04 5.87
C THR A 64 10.89 -8.50 5.75
N CYS A 65 11.45 -8.39 4.54
CA CYS A 65 12.88 -8.59 4.31
C CYS A 65 13.70 -7.32 4.60
N ALA A 66 13.03 -6.21 4.92
CA ALA A 66 13.69 -4.95 5.24
C ALA A 66 14.07 -4.88 6.72
N ASP A 67 14.86 -3.86 7.08
CA ASP A 67 15.28 -3.63 8.46
C ASP A 67 14.19 -2.99 9.31
N VAL A 68 13.12 -2.51 8.72
CA VAL A 68 12.01 -1.85 9.39
C VAL A 68 10.70 -2.55 9.07
N PHE A 69 9.77 -2.60 10.02
CA PHE A 69 8.47 -3.26 9.86
C PHE A 69 7.39 -2.34 9.32
N VAL A 70 7.54 -1.02 9.48
CA VAL A 70 6.55 -0.02 9.07
C VAL A 70 7.26 1.02 8.21
N TYR A 71 6.74 1.25 7.01
CA TYR A 71 7.37 2.15 6.05
C TYR A 71 6.32 2.81 5.17
N PRO A 72 6.55 4.08 4.75
CA PRO A 72 5.60 4.78 3.90
C PRO A 72 5.67 4.27 2.46
N LEU A 73 4.54 4.27 1.79
CA LEU A 73 4.43 3.90 0.38
C LEU A 73 3.99 5.07 -0.49
N ALA A 74 3.15 5.96 0.03
CA ALA A 74 2.61 7.07 -0.73
C ALA A 74 2.35 8.27 0.16
N LYS A 75 2.57 9.47 -0.38
CA LYS A 75 2.34 10.72 0.35
C LYS A 75 0.87 10.98 0.61
N THR A 76 0.01 10.47 -0.27
CA THR A 76 -1.45 10.63 -0.20
C THR A 76 -2.13 9.35 -0.63
N PHE A 77 -3.41 9.21 -0.29
CA PHE A 77 -4.20 8.08 -0.78
C PHE A 77 -4.35 8.10 -2.31
N GLU A 78 -4.46 9.30 -2.90
CA GLU A 78 -4.52 9.44 -4.35
C GLU A 78 -3.28 8.85 -5.02
N ASP A 79 -2.09 9.19 -4.50
CA ASP A 79 -0.83 8.63 -5.02
C ASP A 79 -0.77 7.12 -4.83
N PHE A 80 -1.29 6.61 -3.71
CA PHE A 80 -1.36 5.17 -3.47
C PHE A 80 -2.20 4.47 -4.55
N MET A 81 -3.36 5.02 -4.88
CA MET A 81 -4.19 4.48 -5.96
C MET A 81 -3.46 4.58 -7.30
N GLY A 82 -2.76 5.69 -7.55
CA GLY A 82 -1.95 5.85 -8.76
C GLY A 82 -0.84 4.82 -8.86
N LEU A 83 -0.21 4.47 -7.75
CA LEU A 83 0.80 3.41 -7.69
C LEU A 83 0.18 2.05 -8.01
N ILE A 84 -1.00 1.75 -7.46
CA ILE A 84 -1.71 0.51 -7.75
C ILE A 84 -2.05 0.42 -9.24
N LEU A 85 -2.50 1.52 -9.84
CA LEU A 85 -2.79 1.54 -11.28
C LEU A 85 -1.53 1.30 -12.11
N ALA A 86 -0.40 1.87 -11.70
CA ALA A 86 0.88 1.70 -12.39
C ALA A 86 1.44 0.29 -12.26
N CYS A 87 1.29 -0.33 -11.08
CA CYS A 87 1.92 -1.61 -10.76
C CYS A 87 0.98 -2.80 -10.80
N GLY A 88 -0.33 -2.58 -10.85
CA GLY A 88 -1.34 -3.62 -10.93
C GLY A 88 -1.88 -4.10 -9.59
N SER A 89 -1.12 -3.96 -8.51
CA SER A 89 -1.52 -4.34 -7.16
C SER A 89 -0.59 -3.67 -6.15
N THR A 90 -0.85 -3.90 -4.86
CA THR A 90 -0.01 -3.40 -3.78
C THR A 90 1.31 -4.17 -3.68
N ASN A 91 1.34 -5.42 -4.14
CA ASN A 91 2.49 -6.31 -3.92
C ASN A 91 3.82 -5.73 -4.42
N PRO A 92 3.96 -5.29 -5.69
CA PRO A 92 5.22 -4.71 -6.12
C PRO A 92 5.61 -3.45 -5.35
N ILE A 93 4.62 -2.64 -4.97
CA ILE A 93 4.83 -1.38 -4.26
C ILE A 93 5.44 -1.64 -2.87
N GLU A 94 4.86 -2.59 -2.15
CA GLU A 94 5.29 -2.94 -0.79
C GLU A 94 6.73 -3.45 -0.78
N GLN A 95 7.13 -4.17 -1.80
CA GLN A 95 8.45 -4.77 -1.87
C GLN A 95 9.57 -3.80 -2.25
N ILE A 96 9.24 -2.60 -2.70
CA ILE A 96 10.24 -1.59 -3.06
C ILE A 96 11.19 -1.32 -1.89
N VAL A 97 10.72 -1.40 -0.66
CA VAL A 97 11.53 -1.10 0.53
C VAL A 97 12.83 -1.91 0.58
N TRP A 98 12.83 -3.16 0.07
CA TRP A 98 14.02 -4.00 0.08
C TRP A 98 14.61 -4.28 -1.30
N MET A 99 13.94 -3.87 -2.40
CA MET A 99 14.41 -4.12 -3.76
C MET A 99 15.27 -2.98 -4.30
N ASN A 100 16.21 -3.32 -5.18
CA ASN A 100 16.83 -2.32 -6.05
C ASN A 100 15.97 -2.14 -7.31
N LYS A 101 16.34 -1.17 -8.14
CA LYS A 101 15.53 -0.80 -9.31
C LYS A 101 15.42 -1.94 -10.33
N GLU A 102 16.49 -2.70 -10.52
CA GLU A 102 16.49 -3.84 -11.46
C GLU A 102 15.59 -4.97 -10.96
N GLN A 103 15.66 -5.28 -9.67
CA GLN A 103 14.79 -6.29 -9.04
C GLN A 103 13.33 -5.89 -9.18
N PHE A 104 13.02 -4.63 -8.94
CA PHE A 104 11.65 -4.11 -9.08
C PHE A 104 11.15 -4.25 -10.51
N ALA A 105 11.97 -3.88 -11.50
CA ALA A 105 11.58 -3.95 -12.91
C ALA A 105 11.27 -5.40 -13.32
N LYS A 106 12.09 -6.35 -12.89
CA LYS A 106 11.86 -7.78 -13.16
C LYS A 106 10.59 -8.30 -12.49
N HIS A 107 10.37 -7.91 -11.24
CA HIS A 107 9.18 -8.30 -10.49
C HIS A 107 7.92 -7.79 -11.19
N LEU A 108 7.96 -6.52 -11.59
CA LEU A 108 6.82 -5.89 -12.27
C LEU A 108 6.52 -6.57 -13.60
N GLN A 109 7.55 -6.91 -14.39
CA GLN A 109 7.37 -7.65 -15.64
C GLN A 109 6.68 -8.99 -15.41
N GLY A 110 7.09 -9.73 -14.36
CA GLY A 110 6.48 -11.00 -14.01
C GLY A 110 5.01 -10.84 -13.63
N GLU A 111 4.69 -9.81 -12.87
CA GLU A 111 3.30 -9.53 -12.48
C GLU A 111 2.44 -9.18 -13.68
N GLU A 112 2.95 -8.36 -14.60
CA GLU A 112 2.22 -7.98 -15.81
C GLU A 112 1.94 -9.17 -16.71
N ALA A 113 2.90 -10.11 -16.79
CA ALA A 113 2.77 -11.30 -17.64
C ALA A 113 1.64 -12.22 -17.19
N VAL A 114 1.31 -12.24 -15.89
CA VAL A 114 0.27 -13.11 -15.33
C VAL A 114 -1.01 -12.35 -14.96
N ARG A 115 -1.08 -11.07 -15.30
CA ARG A 115 -2.25 -10.25 -14.99
C ARG A 115 -3.49 -10.74 -15.72
N THR A 116 -4.57 -10.97 -14.98
CA THR A 116 -5.82 -11.50 -15.54
C THR A 116 -6.70 -10.38 -16.08
N GLU A 117 -7.70 -10.76 -16.90
CA GLU A 117 -8.71 -9.81 -17.39
C GLU A 117 -9.52 -9.22 -16.24
N GLU A 118 -9.81 -10.03 -15.22
CA GLU A 118 -10.54 -9.57 -14.05
C GLU A 118 -9.76 -8.48 -13.32
N GLN A 119 -8.45 -8.65 -13.16
CA GLN A 119 -7.60 -7.64 -12.55
C GLN A 119 -7.59 -6.36 -13.37
N ARG A 120 -7.45 -6.47 -14.69
CA ARG A 120 -7.48 -5.31 -15.59
C ARG A 120 -8.80 -4.55 -15.48
N ALA A 121 -9.91 -5.29 -15.38
CA ALA A 121 -11.24 -4.69 -15.24
C ALA A 121 -11.34 -3.88 -13.94
N VAL A 122 -10.83 -4.40 -12.83
CA VAL A 122 -10.81 -3.67 -11.55
C VAL A 122 -9.97 -2.41 -11.67
N LEU A 123 -8.77 -2.50 -12.27
CA LEU A 123 -7.90 -1.35 -12.44
C LEU A 123 -8.56 -0.26 -13.30
N ASN A 124 -9.19 -0.66 -14.41
CA ASN A 124 -9.92 0.29 -15.26
C ASN A 124 -11.08 0.94 -14.53
N HIS A 125 -11.79 0.17 -13.73
CA HIS A 125 -12.91 0.67 -12.93
C HIS A 125 -12.44 1.73 -11.93
N LEU A 126 -11.33 1.45 -11.22
CA LEU A 126 -10.73 2.38 -10.27
C LEU A 126 -10.32 3.67 -10.97
N GLU A 127 -9.63 3.56 -12.09
CA GLU A 127 -9.17 4.73 -12.86
C GLU A 127 -10.33 5.64 -13.25
N LYS A 128 -11.39 5.05 -13.79
CA LYS A 128 -12.56 5.81 -14.25
C LYS A 128 -13.36 6.41 -13.10
N LYS A 129 -13.65 5.60 -12.08
CA LYS A 129 -14.54 6.02 -10.99
C LYS A 129 -13.88 7.00 -10.03
N LEU A 130 -12.58 6.88 -9.81
CA LEU A 130 -11.86 7.79 -8.95
C LEU A 130 -11.26 8.99 -9.68
N GLY A 131 -11.20 8.93 -11.02
CA GLY A 131 -10.68 10.04 -11.82
C GLY A 131 -9.19 10.26 -11.61
N ILE A 132 -8.43 9.17 -11.44
CA ILE A 132 -6.98 9.20 -11.18
C ILE A 132 -6.24 8.55 -12.34
N SER A 133 -4.93 8.80 -12.39
CA SER A 133 -4.05 8.24 -13.43
C SER A 133 -2.92 7.43 -12.80
N PRO A 134 -2.37 6.45 -13.54
CA PRO A 134 -1.18 5.73 -13.06
C PRO A 134 -0.04 6.70 -12.75
N LEU A 135 0.66 6.46 -11.66
CA LEU A 135 1.78 7.29 -11.24
C LEU A 135 3.03 6.94 -12.05
N ASP A 136 3.77 7.97 -12.49
CA ASP A 136 5.02 7.77 -13.20
C ASP A 136 6.14 7.40 -12.22
N ASN A 137 7.06 6.52 -12.67
CA ASN A 137 8.25 6.14 -11.91
C ASN A 137 7.96 5.70 -10.47
N PRO A 138 7.13 4.64 -10.28
CA PRO A 138 6.77 4.20 -8.92
C PRO A 138 7.97 3.93 -8.02
N TYR A 139 8.99 3.27 -8.53
CA TYR A 139 10.18 2.92 -7.74
C TYR A 139 10.86 4.16 -7.15
N ASP A 140 11.15 5.15 -7.99
CA ASP A 140 11.84 6.36 -7.55
C ASP A 140 10.99 7.15 -6.56
N TYR A 141 9.67 7.21 -6.80
CA TYR A 141 8.73 7.89 -5.91
C TYR A 141 8.78 7.29 -4.50
N VAL A 142 8.63 5.96 -4.41
CA VAL A 142 8.55 5.29 -3.10
C VAL A 142 9.91 5.35 -2.39
N LYS A 143 11.01 5.11 -3.11
CA LYS A 143 12.36 5.16 -2.52
C LYS A 143 12.68 6.54 -1.96
N GLU A 144 12.35 7.58 -2.69
CA GLU A 144 12.60 8.94 -2.21
C GLU A 144 11.78 9.24 -0.96
N LEU A 145 10.52 8.86 -0.95
CA LEU A 145 9.66 9.03 0.23
C LEU A 145 10.24 8.31 1.44
N GLN A 146 10.67 7.07 1.28
CA GLN A 146 11.24 6.27 2.36
C GLN A 146 12.56 6.83 2.88
N SER A 147 13.38 7.42 1.99
CA SER A 147 14.69 7.96 2.37
C SER A 147 14.60 9.23 3.22
N HIS A 148 13.48 9.94 3.14
CA HIS A 148 13.30 11.21 3.86
C HIS A 148 12.25 11.14 4.96
N PHE A 149 11.75 9.94 5.25
CA PHE A 149 10.66 9.77 6.20
C PHE A 149 11.13 9.84 7.65
N ASP A 150 10.42 10.62 8.46
CA ASP A 150 10.63 10.71 9.91
C ASP A 150 9.55 9.85 10.60
N ASN A 151 9.97 8.76 11.23
CA ASN A 151 9.08 7.78 11.86
C ASN A 151 8.74 8.09 13.33
N SER A 152 9.10 9.27 13.84
CA SER A 152 8.92 9.61 15.25
C SER A 152 7.45 9.69 15.68
N GLY A 153 6.52 9.86 14.72
CA GLY A 153 5.08 9.92 15.01
C GLY A 153 4.38 8.57 15.08
N ILE A 154 5.09 7.47 14.83
CA ILE A 154 4.50 6.12 14.88
C ILE A 154 4.46 5.64 16.32
N GLU A 155 3.27 5.23 16.80
CA GLU A 155 3.08 4.71 18.15
C GLU A 155 2.87 3.21 18.11
N TYR A 156 3.75 2.47 18.79
CA TYR A 156 3.69 1.01 18.84
C TYR A 156 3.09 0.52 20.14
N SER A 157 2.52 -0.69 20.13
CA SER A 157 2.06 -1.35 21.35
C SER A 157 3.26 -1.82 22.18
N ASP A 158 2.98 -2.23 23.42
CA ASP A 158 4.04 -2.74 24.32
C ASP A 158 4.72 -3.99 23.74
N GLU A 159 4.00 -4.81 22.99
CA GLU A 159 4.56 -6.01 22.34
C GLU A 159 5.72 -5.69 21.41
N TYR A 160 5.70 -4.53 20.76
CA TYR A 160 6.78 -4.14 19.84
C TYR A 160 8.13 -4.04 20.53
N TYR A 161 8.12 -3.66 21.80
CA TYR A 161 9.35 -3.43 22.58
C TYR A 161 9.82 -4.64 23.37
N ASP A 162 9.06 -5.72 23.38
CA ASP A 162 9.42 -6.96 24.10
C ASP A 162 10.45 -7.84 23.32
#